data_ebc164a44eb2aef74cd6c710a0cda2ce
#
_entry.id   ebc164a44eb2aef74cd6c710a0cda2ce
#
_cell.length_a   1.000
_cell.length_b   1.000
_cell.length_c   1.000
_cell.angle_alpha   90.00
_cell.angle_beta   90.00
_cell.angle_gamma   90.00
#
_symmetry.space_group_name_H-M   'P 1'
#
loop_
_entity.id
_entity.type
_entity.pdbx_description
1 polymer ?
#
loop_
_entity_poly.entity_id
_entity_poly.type
_entity_poly.pdbx_seq_one_letter_code
_entity_poly.pdbx_strand_id
1 'polypeptide(L)'
;MGIIVSSFIGCGREFFKNVYGDKIKIFDAVDEIPLTDIDGKINSDLLDGYVNETLNATNNSDIVFIDFSNTVRNAFNERNIDYDLFYPSKERKNEFIENQVIKRTKPKDIQTLDRNFEKWVDEIDDDKTDNCYKHKLANKGEFIGNTPLIMQYIDSLKQ
;
A
#
# COMPACT_ATOMS: atom_id res chain seq x y z
N MET A 1 15.40 8.80 7.71
CA MET A 1 14.95 7.87 6.66
C MET A 1 13.48 7.56 6.84
N GLY A 2 12.72 7.64 5.77
CA GLY A 2 11.27 7.39 5.81
C GLY A 2 10.91 5.91 5.92
N ILE A 3 9.65 5.65 6.26
CA ILE A 3 9.11 4.28 6.30
C ILE A 3 8.46 3.91 4.96
N ILE A 4 8.46 2.62 4.65
CA ILE A 4 7.81 2.07 3.46
C ILE A 4 6.48 1.46 3.89
N VAL A 5 5.40 1.85 3.22
CA VAL A 5 4.04 1.41 3.53
C VAL A 5 3.41 0.77 2.30
N SER A 6 3.08 -0.51 2.40
CA SER A 6 2.33 -1.23 1.37
C SER A 6 0.84 -1.10 1.71
N SER A 7 0.04 -0.63 0.76
CA SER A 7 -1.36 -0.33 0.98
C SER A 7 -2.25 -1.18 0.07
N PHE A 8 -3.09 -2.00 0.68
CA PHE A 8 -4.17 -2.70 -0.04
C PHE A 8 -5.13 -1.67 -0.66
N ILE A 9 -5.71 -1.99 -1.79
CA ILE A 9 -6.66 -1.10 -2.48
C ILE A 9 -7.78 -0.67 -1.51
N GLY A 10 -8.00 0.64 -1.40
CA GLY A 10 -9.08 1.18 -0.59
C GLY A 10 -8.74 1.43 0.88
N CYS A 11 -7.48 1.22 1.30
CA CYS A 11 -7.05 1.48 2.68
C CYS A 11 -6.82 2.96 3.00
N GLY A 12 -7.15 3.87 2.07
CA GLY A 12 -7.12 5.30 2.33
C GLY A 12 -5.84 6.01 1.94
N ARG A 13 -5.03 5.45 1.04
CA ARG A 13 -3.77 6.06 0.57
C ARG A 13 -4.00 7.45 -0.04
N GLU A 14 -4.97 7.59 -0.94
CA GLU A 14 -5.26 8.88 -1.58
C GLU A 14 -5.79 9.91 -0.57
N PHE A 15 -6.68 9.50 0.31
CA PHE A 15 -7.18 10.36 1.38
C PHE A 15 -6.05 10.82 2.29
N PHE A 16 -5.17 9.91 2.66
CA PHE A 16 -4.00 10.20 3.49
C PHE A 16 -3.10 11.27 2.83
N LYS A 17 -2.82 11.11 1.54
CA LYS A 17 -2.01 12.07 0.78
C LYS A 17 -2.66 13.46 0.77
N ASN A 18 -3.98 13.52 0.62
CA ASN A 18 -4.70 14.79 0.61
C ASN A 18 -4.68 15.48 1.98
N VAL A 19 -4.75 14.72 3.06
CA VAL A 19 -4.76 15.29 4.42
C VAL A 19 -3.37 15.69 4.88
N TYR A 20 -2.36 14.87 4.62
CA TYR A 20 -1.02 15.02 5.19
C TYR A 20 0.05 15.49 4.21
N GLY A 21 -0.25 15.58 2.93
CA GLY A 21 0.74 15.91 1.89
C GLY A 21 1.41 17.27 2.08
N ASP A 22 0.75 18.21 2.75
CA ASP A 22 1.32 19.53 3.07
C ASP A 22 2.10 19.55 4.38
N LYS A 23 2.00 18.49 5.19
CA LYS A 23 2.57 18.43 6.53
C LYS A 23 3.79 17.54 6.62
N ILE A 24 3.85 16.49 5.81
CA ILE A 24 4.97 15.54 5.73
C ILE A 24 5.29 15.26 4.28
N LYS A 25 6.49 14.74 4.04
CA LYS A 25 6.93 14.39 2.68
C LYS A 25 6.50 12.98 2.34
N ILE A 26 5.62 12.86 1.33
CA ILE A 26 5.09 11.57 0.88
C ILE A 26 5.55 11.33 -0.56
N PHE A 27 6.11 10.15 -0.82
CA PHE A 27 6.38 9.67 -2.17
C PHE A 27 5.48 8.47 -2.44
N ASP A 28 4.74 8.50 -3.54
CA ASP A 28 3.80 7.44 -3.89
C ASP A 28 4.34 6.65 -5.08
N ALA A 29 5.06 5.57 -4.81
CA ALA A 29 5.63 4.72 -5.85
C ALA A 29 4.55 4.05 -6.70
N VAL A 30 3.35 3.84 -6.16
CA VAL A 30 2.24 3.25 -6.94
C VAL A 30 1.88 4.13 -8.13
N ASP A 31 1.82 5.45 -7.93
CA ASP A 31 1.46 6.41 -8.98
C ASP A 31 2.66 6.88 -9.80
N GLU A 32 3.87 6.95 -9.19
CA GLU A 32 5.03 7.62 -9.76
C GLU A 32 5.96 6.68 -10.54
N ILE A 33 6.00 5.39 -10.19
CA ILE A 33 6.96 4.45 -10.78
C ILE A 33 6.20 3.38 -11.58
N PRO A 34 6.47 3.25 -12.88
CA PRO A 34 5.82 2.22 -13.69
C PRO A 34 6.30 0.82 -13.30
N LEU A 35 5.35 -0.13 -13.19
CA LEU A 35 5.63 -1.54 -12.95
C LEU A 35 5.48 -2.39 -14.20
N THR A 36 4.74 -1.88 -15.19
CA THR A 36 4.43 -2.62 -16.40
C THR A 36 5.07 -1.97 -17.61
N ASP A 37 5.41 -2.79 -18.61
CA ASP A 37 5.89 -2.33 -19.91
C ASP A 37 4.71 -1.86 -20.77
N ILE A 38 5.01 -1.52 -22.03
CA ILE A 38 4.01 -1.04 -22.98
C ILE A 38 2.91 -2.09 -23.26
N ASP A 39 3.22 -3.37 -23.07
CA ASP A 39 2.27 -4.47 -23.24
C ASP A 39 1.50 -4.81 -21.97
N GLY A 40 1.70 -4.04 -20.90
CA GLY A 40 1.04 -4.24 -19.60
C GLY A 40 1.63 -5.37 -18.79
N LYS A 41 2.83 -5.82 -19.09
CA LYS A 41 3.51 -6.92 -18.37
C LYS A 41 4.56 -6.39 -17.41
N ILE A 42 4.67 -7.05 -16.26
CA ILE A 42 5.73 -6.76 -15.29
C ILE A 42 7.01 -7.49 -15.76
N ASN A 43 8.12 -6.77 -15.84
CA ASN A 43 9.42 -7.37 -16.13
C ASN A 43 10.41 -7.12 -14.97
N SER A 44 11.49 -7.92 -14.94
CA SER A 44 12.44 -7.88 -13.83
C SER A 44 13.19 -6.55 -13.73
N ASP A 45 13.49 -5.90 -14.86
CA ASP A 45 14.21 -4.62 -14.86
C ASP A 45 13.34 -3.51 -14.27
N LEU A 46 12.05 -3.45 -14.64
CA LEU A 46 11.11 -2.49 -14.06
C LEU A 46 10.92 -2.74 -12.58
N LEU A 47 10.87 -3.99 -12.17
CA LEU A 47 10.71 -4.37 -10.77
C LEU A 47 11.93 -3.98 -9.94
N ASP A 48 13.14 -4.22 -10.43
CA ASP A 48 14.38 -3.80 -9.79
C ASP A 48 14.45 -2.27 -9.69
N GLY A 49 14.08 -1.56 -10.74
CA GLY A 49 13.99 -0.10 -10.75
C GLY A 49 13.01 0.42 -9.72
N TYR A 50 11.85 -0.22 -9.60
CA TYR A 50 10.84 0.12 -8.61
C TYR A 50 11.39 0.04 -7.18
N VAL A 51 12.07 -1.06 -6.85
CA VAL A 51 12.68 -1.26 -5.53
C VAL A 51 13.75 -0.21 -5.29
N ASN A 52 14.65 0.01 -6.25
CA ASN A 52 15.75 0.97 -6.10
C ASN A 52 15.25 2.41 -5.94
N GLU A 53 14.27 2.83 -6.75
CA GLU A 53 13.70 4.17 -6.63
C GLU A 53 12.94 4.36 -5.31
N THR A 54 12.24 3.32 -4.84
CA THR A 54 11.59 3.35 -3.53
C THR A 54 12.61 3.56 -2.41
N LEU A 55 13.71 2.81 -2.43
CA LEU A 55 14.78 2.96 -1.43
C LEU A 55 15.39 4.36 -1.47
N ASN A 56 15.65 4.89 -2.65
CA ASN A 56 16.16 6.25 -2.80
C ASN A 56 15.17 7.27 -2.23
N ALA A 57 13.89 7.09 -2.48
CA ALA A 57 12.84 7.99 -1.99
C ALA A 57 12.78 8.04 -0.46
N THR A 58 13.14 6.96 0.24
CA THR A 58 13.14 6.96 1.72
C THR A 58 14.14 7.96 2.30
N ASN A 59 15.16 8.37 1.55
CA ASN A 59 16.13 9.36 2.01
C ASN A 59 15.56 10.77 2.01
N ASN A 60 14.53 11.03 1.21
CA ASN A 60 13.96 12.37 1.01
C ASN A 60 12.47 12.45 1.38
N SER A 61 11.90 11.37 1.85
CA SER A 61 10.48 11.29 2.17
C SER A 61 10.27 10.69 3.55
N ASP A 62 9.18 11.09 4.19
CA ASP A 62 8.79 10.53 5.50
C ASP A 62 8.04 9.21 5.33
N ILE A 63 7.20 9.12 4.31
CA ILE A 63 6.46 7.90 3.96
C ILE A 63 6.60 7.64 2.46
N VAL A 64 6.90 6.40 2.10
CA VAL A 64 6.90 5.93 0.71
C VAL A 64 5.85 4.83 0.57
N PHE A 65 4.85 5.06 -0.26
CA PHE A 65 3.82 4.05 -0.54
C PHE A 65 4.26 3.12 -1.67
N ILE A 66 4.06 1.82 -1.48
CA ILE A 66 4.30 0.79 -2.50
C ILE A 66 3.05 -0.03 -2.74
N ASP A 67 2.99 -0.68 -3.90
CA ASP A 67 1.89 -1.57 -4.26
C ASP A 67 1.85 -2.81 -3.34
N PHE A 68 0.66 -3.34 -3.12
CA PHE A 68 0.43 -4.47 -2.20
C PHE A 68 0.52 -5.84 -2.88
N SER A 69 0.70 -5.91 -4.20
CA SER A 69 0.71 -7.18 -4.94
C SER A 69 1.81 -8.12 -4.46
N ASN A 70 1.58 -9.42 -4.59
CA ASN A 70 2.58 -10.44 -4.25
C ASN A 70 3.89 -10.23 -5.00
N THR A 71 3.82 -9.83 -6.26
CA THR A 71 5.00 -9.59 -7.08
C THR A 71 5.90 -8.50 -6.49
N VAL A 72 5.31 -7.38 -6.11
CA VAL A 72 6.06 -6.27 -5.49
C VAL A 72 6.55 -6.67 -4.10
N ARG A 73 5.68 -7.22 -3.26
CA ARG A 73 6.08 -7.64 -1.91
C ARG A 73 7.22 -8.65 -1.93
N ASN A 74 7.17 -9.63 -2.83
CA ASN A 74 8.24 -10.61 -2.98
C ASN A 74 9.57 -9.96 -3.34
N ALA A 75 9.57 -8.93 -4.18
CA ALA A 75 10.79 -8.21 -4.53
C ALA A 75 11.45 -7.55 -3.32
N PHE A 76 10.65 -6.98 -2.41
CA PHE A 76 11.14 -6.43 -1.15
C PHE A 76 11.55 -7.52 -0.18
N ASN A 77 10.77 -8.60 -0.08
CA ASN A 77 11.06 -9.73 0.81
C ASN A 77 12.40 -10.41 0.47
N GLU A 78 12.67 -10.63 -0.80
CA GLU A 78 13.93 -11.25 -1.27
C GLU A 78 15.16 -10.41 -0.94
N ARG A 79 14.98 -9.10 -0.78
CA ARG A 79 16.07 -8.17 -0.45
C ARG A 79 16.11 -7.81 1.03
N ASN A 80 15.29 -8.44 1.85
CA ASN A 80 15.17 -8.19 3.29
C ASN A 80 14.91 -6.71 3.63
N ILE A 81 14.08 -6.06 2.81
CA ILE A 81 13.69 -4.66 3.03
C ILE A 81 12.41 -4.63 3.86
N ASP A 82 12.45 -3.95 4.99
CA ASP A 82 11.31 -3.86 5.90
C ASP A 82 10.23 -2.92 5.34
N TYR A 83 8.96 -3.32 5.50
CA TYR A 83 7.82 -2.47 5.16
C TYR A 83 6.62 -2.84 6.03
N ASP A 84 5.74 -1.86 6.22
CA ASP A 84 4.46 -2.03 6.92
C ASP A 84 3.35 -2.24 5.89
N LEU A 85 2.57 -3.31 6.04
CA LEU A 85 1.48 -3.65 5.13
C LEU A 85 0.13 -3.46 5.82
N PHE A 86 -0.69 -2.56 5.27
CA PHE A 86 -2.05 -2.30 5.76
C PHE A 86 -3.05 -2.97 4.84
N TYR A 87 -3.95 -3.77 5.40
CA TYR A 87 -4.94 -4.52 4.64
C TYR A 87 -6.19 -4.76 5.49
N PRO A 88 -7.37 -4.90 4.85
CA PRO A 88 -8.61 -5.10 5.60
C PRO A 88 -8.79 -6.55 6.03
N SER A 89 -9.68 -6.77 7.01
CA SER A 89 -10.24 -8.10 7.24
C SER A 89 -11.23 -8.45 6.11
N LYS A 90 -11.48 -9.74 5.90
CA LYS A 90 -12.41 -10.22 4.84
C LYS A 90 -13.84 -9.71 5.06
N GLU A 91 -14.25 -9.52 6.30
CA GLU A 91 -15.58 -9.05 6.67
C GLU A 91 -15.87 -7.63 6.17
N ARG A 92 -14.83 -6.87 5.83
CA ARG A 92 -14.98 -5.51 5.32
C ARG A 92 -15.14 -5.42 3.80
N LYS A 93 -15.27 -6.53 3.11
CA LYS A 93 -15.39 -6.56 1.64
C LYS A 93 -16.47 -5.60 1.12
N ASN A 94 -17.68 -5.69 1.67
CA ASN A 94 -18.79 -4.85 1.21
C ASN A 94 -18.51 -3.36 1.41
N GLU A 95 -17.93 -3.00 2.56
CA GLU A 95 -17.52 -1.61 2.83
C GLU A 95 -16.53 -1.11 1.77
N PHE A 96 -15.52 -1.90 1.44
CA PHE A 96 -14.50 -1.53 0.46
C PHE A 96 -15.07 -1.40 -0.95
N ILE A 97 -15.96 -2.32 -1.35
CA ILE A 97 -16.62 -2.25 -2.65
C ILE A 97 -17.52 -0.99 -2.73
N GLU A 98 -18.32 -0.72 -1.70
CA GLU A 98 -19.18 0.48 -1.65
C GLU A 98 -18.34 1.76 -1.75
N ASN A 99 -17.20 1.82 -1.07
CA ASN A 99 -16.31 2.98 -1.14
C ASN A 99 -15.78 3.22 -2.55
N GLN A 100 -15.47 2.14 -3.29
CA GLN A 100 -15.03 2.27 -4.68
C GLN A 100 -16.16 2.78 -5.60
N VAL A 101 -17.40 2.35 -5.36
CA VAL A 101 -18.56 2.86 -6.09
C VAL A 101 -18.74 4.36 -5.82
N ILE A 102 -18.66 4.77 -4.56
CA ILE A 102 -18.77 6.18 -4.17
C ILE A 102 -17.68 7.04 -4.83
N LYS A 103 -16.47 6.53 -4.93
CA LYS A 103 -15.34 7.20 -5.58
C LYS A 103 -15.42 7.20 -7.09
N ARG A 104 -16.45 6.56 -7.67
CA ARG A 104 -16.64 6.42 -9.12
C ARG A 104 -15.48 5.71 -9.81
N THR A 105 -14.90 4.73 -9.14
CA THR A 105 -13.89 3.83 -9.74
C THR A 105 -14.50 3.11 -10.94
N LYS A 106 -13.69 2.82 -11.95
CA LYS A 106 -14.13 2.14 -13.16
C LYS A 106 -14.79 0.79 -12.81
N PRO A 107 -15.95 0.46 -13.41
CA PRO A 107 -16.65 -0.82 -13.12
C PRO A 107 -15.74 -2.05 -13.28
N LYS A 108 -14.84 -2.07 -14.25
CA LYS A 108 -13.90 -3.15 -14.47
C LYS A 108 -12.98 -3.35 -13.24
N ASP A 109 -12.50 -2.27 -12.66
CA ASP A 109 -11.60 -2.31 -11.51
C ASP A 109 -12.36 -2.75 -10.25
N ILE A 110 -13.62 -2.33 -10.10
CA ILE A 110 -14.49 -2.77 -9.01
C ILE A 110 -14.76 -4.27 -9.12
N GLN A 111 -15.04 -4.77 -10.33
CA GLN A 111 -15.25 -6.20 -10.55
C GLN A 111 -13.99 -7.02 -10.22
N THR A 112 -12.82 -6.51 -10.57
CA THR A 112 -11.54 -7.17 -10.24
C THR A 112 -11.35 -7.24 -8.72
N LEU A 113 -11.62 -6.16 -8.02
CA LEU A 113 -11.55 -6.12 -6.56
C LEU A 113 -12.56 -7.10 -5.94
N ASP A 114 -13.80 -7.09 -6.39
CA ASP A 114 -14.85 -7.99 -5.89
C ASP A 114 -14.47 -9.46 -6.05
N ARG A 115 -13.91 -9.80 -7.21
CA ARG A 115 -13.53 -11.18 -7.53
C ARG A 115 -12.36 -11.67 -6.69
N ASN A 116 -11.41 -10.80 -6.38
CA ASN A 116 -10.13 -11.19 -5.78
C ASN A 116 -9.97 -10.80 -4.31
N PHE A 117 -10.90 -10.06 -3.73
CA PHE A 117 -10.74 -9.47 -2.39
C PHE A 117 -10.36 -10.52 -1.34
N GLU A 118 -11.15 -11.59 -1.23
CA GLU A 118 -10.91 -12.62 -0.22
C GLU A 118 -9.62 -13.38 -0.47
N LYS A 119 -9.33 -13.69 -1.75
CA LYS A 119 -8.09 -14.35 -2.14
C LYS A 119 -6.87 -13.51 -1.75
N TRP A 120 -6.90 -12.23 -2.05
CA TRP A 120 -5.78 -11.32 -1.74
C TRP A 120 -5.57 -11.17 -0.24
N VAL A 121 -6.66 -11.07 0.54
CA VAL A 121 -6.57 -11.02 2.00
C VAL A 121 -5.98 -12.31 2.56
N ASP A 122 -6.42 -13.46 2.06
CA ASP A 122 -5.90 -14.76 2.50
C ASP A 122 -4.40 -14.90 2.17
N GLU A 123 -3.98 -14.46 1.00
CA GLU A 123 -2.56 -14.46 0.61
C GLU A 123 -1.71 -13.63 1.57
N ILE A 124 -2.22 -12.49 2.02
CA ILE A 124 -1.55 -11.65 3.00
C ILE A 124 -1.53 -12.32 4.37
N ASP A 125 -2.67 -12.86 4.81
CA ASP A 125 -2.74 -13.56 6.10
C ASP A 125 -1.76 -14.74 6.17
N ASP A 126 -1.55 -15.43 5.05
CA ASP A 126 -0.66 -16.58 4.97
C ASP A 126 0.82 -16.19 4.80
N ASP A 127 1.12 -14.94 4.50
CA ASP A 127 2.49 -14.44 4.37
C ASP A 127 3.16 -14.41 5.75
N LYS A 128 4.24 -15.20 5.91
CA LYS A 128 5.00 -15.31 7.16
C LYS A 128 6.37 -14.64 7.07
N THR A 129 6.58 -13.78 6.10
CA THR A 129 7.86 -13.11 5.87
C THR A 129 8.18 -12.13 7.01
N ASP A 130 9.39 -12.22 7.57
CA ASP A 130 9.82 -11.46 8.75
C ASP A 130 9.90 -9.95 8.51
N ASN A 131 10.21 -9.52 7.30
CA ASN A 131 10.35 -8.10 6.96
C ASN A 131 9.02 -7.42 6.58
N CYS A 132 7.93 -8.18 6.53
CA CYS A 132 6.57 -7.68 6.28
C CYS A 132 5.82 -7.55 7.62
N TYR A 133 5.65 -6.32 8.08
CA TYR A 133 4.90 -6.03 9.32
C TYR A 133 3.44 -5.78 8.97
N LYS A 134 2.59 -6.77 9.25
CA LYS A 134 1.18 -6.74 8.85
C LYS A 134 0.30 -6.00 9.86
N HIS A 135 -0.55 -5.11 9.35
CA HIS A 135 -1.52 -4.35 10.14
C HIS A 135 -2.92 -4.57 9.56
N LYS A 136 -3.69 -5.46 10.18
CA LYS A 136 -5.05 -5.76 9.73
C LYS A 136 -6.01 -4.68 10.23
N LEU A 137 -6.67 -4.00 9.29
CA LEU A 137 -7.69 -3.00 9.56
C LEU A 137 -9.04 -3.73 9.73
N ALA A 138 -9.30 -4.22 10.94
CA ALA A 138 -10.43 -5.13 11.20
C ALA A 138 -11.76 -4.42 11.40
N ASN A 139 -11.75 -3.16 11.85
CA ASN A 139 -12.96 -2.44 12.22
C ASN A 139 -13.44 -1.52 11.12
N LYS A 140 -14.77 -1.42 10.96
CA LYS A 140 -15.38 -0.47 10.03
C LYS A 140 -14.84 0.93 10.27
N GLY A 141 -14.46 1.62 9.19
CA GLY A 141 -13.94 2.99 9.28
C GLY A 141 -12.45 3.10 9.63
N GLU A 142 -11.75 1.97 9.86
CA GLU A 142 -10.30 2.00 10.03
C GLU A 142 -9.60 2.10 8.68
N PHE A 143 -8.73 3.09 8.56
CA PHE A 143 -7.90 3.31 7.37
C PHE A 143 -6.48 3.69 7.83
N ILE A 144 -5.54 3.76 6.91
CA ILE A 144 -4.12 4.02 7.23
C ILE A 144 -3.98 5.26 8.15
N GLY A 145 -4.65 6.36 7.81
CA GLY A 145 -4.49 7.63 8.49
C GLY A 145 -5.01 7.70 9.92
N ASN A 146 -5.85 6.74 10.34
CA ASN A 146 -6.35 6.72 11.72
C ASN A 146 -5.83 5.53 12.53
N THR A 147 -4.80 4.84 12.05
CA THR A 147 -4.14 3.79 12.83
C THR A 147 -3.18 4.39 13.86
N PRO A 148 -3.06 3.78 15.06
CA PRO A 148 -2.12 4.28 16.07
C PRO A 148 -0.67 4.36 15.58
N LEU A 149 -0.22 3.37 14.80
CA LEU A 149 1.15 3.34 14.27
C LEU A 149 1.46 4.61 13.45
N ILE A 150 0.60 4.92 12.49
CA ILE A 150 0.81 6.06 11.59
C ILE A 150 0.65 7.38 12.34
N MET A 151 -0.35 7.48 13.23
CA MET A 151 -0.55 8.70 14.03
C MET A 151 0.65 8.98 14.91
N GLN A 152 1.20 7.97 15.58
CA GLN A 152 2.40 8.11 16.41
C GLN A 152 3.62 8.48 15.58
N TYR A 153 3.77 7.89 14.39
CA TYR A 153 4.87 8.21 13.49
C TYR A 153 4.80 9.67 13.04
N ILE A 154 3.64 10.14 12.63
CA ILE A 154 3.44 11.55 12.24
C ILE A 154 3.76 12.49 13.40
N ASP A 155 3.29 12.16 14.59
CA ASP A 155 3.57 13.00 15.79
C ASP A 155 5.07 13.05 16.09
N SER A 156 5.81 11.96 15.87
CA SER A 156 7.26 11.91 16.06
C SER A 156 8.01 12.84 15.10
N LEU A 157 7.47 13.05 13.90
CA LEU A 157 8.07 13.92 12.88
C LEU A 157 7.95 15.42 13.21
N LYS A 158 7.05 15.77 14.13
CA LYS A 158 6.83 17.17 14.54
C LYS A 158 7.79 17.66 15.62
N GLN A 159 8.62 16.76 16.12
CA GLN A 159 9.58 17.07 17.19
C GLN A 159 10.95 17.48 16.68
#